data_65b29c8157161d702b0f1c8d11f372ee
#
_entry.id   65b29c8157161d702b0f1c8d11f372ee
#
_cell.length_a   1.000
_cell.length_b   1.000
_cell.length_c   1.000
_cell.angle_alpha   90.00
_cell.angle_beta   90.00
_cell.angle_gamma   90.00
#
_symmetry.space_group_name_H-M   'P 1'
#
loop_
_entity.id
_entity.type
_entity.pdbx_description
1 polymer ?
#
loop_
_entity_poly.entity_id
_entity_poly.type
_entity_poly.pdbx_seq_one_letter_code
_entity_poly.pdbx_strand_id
1 'polypeptide(L)'
;MIYCIYQISRTPVAPENYIAFCSIPESFFATNAEYLVEETNRTDAIRQFFEAKKHIVVPGEDGESFTFIAHAKQTYFRRRHSEFVMKAAELADVSIDAFVGITPYPIGTAMYELNRAYCDKFADYVMCDGELTPFDQWLRDEPLKGTYYIGGVLEYHY
;
A
#
# COMPACT_ATOMS: atom_id res chain seq x y z
N MET A 1 -2.83 -14.02 -4.86
CA MET A 1 -2.40 -12.73 -5.47
C MET A 1 -1.06 -12.39 -4.86
N ILE A 2 -0.11 -11.85 -5.64
CA ILE A 2 1.25 -11.53 -5.18
C ILE A 2 1.31 -10.03 -4.93
N TYR A 3 1.86 -9.65 -3.79
CA TYR A 3 2.16 -8.27 -3.40
C TYR A 3 3.60 -8.19 -2.90
N CYS A 4 4.12 -6.98 -2.76
CA CYS A 4 5.48 -6.75 -2.30
C CYS A 4 5.54 -5.95 -1.00
N ILE A 5 6.57 -6.24 -0.21
CA ILE A 5 7.04 -5.43 0.90
C ILE A 5 8.33 -4.75 0.44
N TYR A 6 8.31 -3.43 0.30
CA TYR A 6 9.47 -2.64 -0.09
C TYR A 6 10.11 -2.01 1.14
N GLN A 7 11.39 -2.27 1.35
CA GLN A 7 12.17 -1.48 2.29
C GLN A 7 12.46 -0.11 1.66
N ILE A 8 11.94 0.95 2.25
CA ILE A 8 12.18 2.33 1.79
C ILE A 8 12.93 3.11 2.86
N SER A 9 13.96 3.82 2.44
CA SER A 9 14.83 4.61 3.33
C SER A 9 15.11 5.99 2.75
N ARG A 10 15.51 6.91 3.62
CA ARG A 10 16.00 8.25 3.23
C ARG A 10 17.48 8.26 2.84
N THR A 11 18.16 7.15 3.06
CA THR A 11 19.58 6.95 2.71
C THR A 11 19.74 5.63 1.95
N PRO A 12 20.77 5.49 1.10
CA PRO A 12 21.06 4.23 0.45
C PRO A 12 21.18 3.08 1.44
N VAL A 13 20.61 1.92 1.09
CA VAL A 13 20.65 0.71 1.93
C VAL A 13 21.68 -0.25 1.35
N ALA A 14 22.67 -0.63 2.16
CA ALA A 14 23.65 -1.64 1.75
C ALA A 14 23.01 -3.04 1.71
N PRO A 15 23.44 -3.95 0.80
CA PRO A 15 22.84 -5.27 0.64
C PRO A 15 22.76 -6.10 1.92
N GLU A 16 23.75 -6.00 2.81
CA GLU A 16 23.77 -6.65 4.12
C GLU A 16 22.68 -6.17 5.09
N ASN A 17 22.06 -5.04 4.79
CA ASN A 17 20.99 -4.42 5.59
C ASN A 17 19.60 -4.55 4.93
N TYR A 18 19.50 -5.32 3.86
CA TYR A 18 18.19 -5.58 3.24
C TYR A 18 17.27 -6.33 4.20
N ILE A 19 15.99 -5.99 4.17
CA ILE A 19 14.99 -6.73 4.94
C ILE A 19 15.03 -8.22 4.58
N ALA A 20 14.86 -9.05 5.58
CA ALA A 20 14.77 -10.50 5.46
C ALA A 20 13.46 -10.99 6.10
N PHE A 21 13.14 -12.26 5.92
CA PHE A 21 11.95 -12.89 6.50
C PHE A 21 11.81 -12.60 8.01
N CYS A 22 12.90 -12.71 8.76
CA CYS A 22 12.90 -12.44 10.20
C CYS A 22 12.66 -10.96 10.58
N SER A 23 12.68 -10.05 9.62
CA SER A 23 12.35 -8.63 9.83
C SER A 23 10.84 -8.37 9.86
N ILE A 24 10.03 -9.34 9.42
CA ILE A 24 8.58 -9.18 9.29
C ILE A 24 7.89 -9.63 10.59
N PRO A 25 7.04 -8.79 11.21
CA PRO A 25 6.32 -9.16 12.42
C PRO A 25 5.41 -10.38 12.23
N GLU A 26 5.37 -11.29 13.22
CA GLU A 26 4.48 -12.46 13.18
C GLU A 26 3.00 -12.09 12.99
N SER A 27 2.58 -10.96 13.53
CA SER A 27 1.21 -10.45 13.37
C SER A 27 0.83 -10.19 11.92
N PHE A 28 1.81 -9.91 11.04
CA PHE A 28 1.56 -9.72 9.62
C PHE A 28 1.07 -11.01 8.96
N PHE A 29 1.67 -12.15 9.31
CA PHE A 29 1.26 -13.47 8.78
C PHE A 29 -0.12 -13.89 9.26
N ALA A 30 -0.52 -13.49 10.47
CA ALA A 30 -1.82 -13.83 11.00
C ALA A 30 -2.99 -13.13 10.28
N THR A 31 -2.73 -12.02 9.58
CA THR A 31 -3.79 -11.15 9.06
C THR A 31 -3.66 -10.78 7.59
N ASN A 32 -2.47 -10.84 7.02
CA ASN A 32 -2.17 -10.21 5.73
C ASN A 32 -1.46 -11.13 4.72
N ALA A 33 -0.86 -12.22 5.16
CA ALA A 33 -0.11 -13.09 4.27
C ALA A 33 -0.26 -14.57 4.65
N GLU A 34 -0.40 -15.45 3.67
CA GLU A 34 -0.30 -16.89 3.88
C GLU A 34 1.18 -17.31 3.99
N TYR A 35 2.03 -16.75 3.14
CA TYR A 35 3.48 -16.99 3.16
C TYR A 35 4.26 -15.91 2.39
N LEU A 36 5.56 -15.82 2.70
CA LEU A 36 6.53 -15.05 1.90
C LEU A 36 7.17 -15.95 0.84
N VAL A 37 7.53 -15.34 -0.29
CA VAL A 37 8.32 -15.99 -1.34
C VAL A 37 9.79 -16.01 -0.90
N GLU A 38 10.41 -17.19 -0.88
CA GLU A 38 11.78 -17.37 -0.38
C GLU A 38 12.83 -16.65 -1.24
N GLU A 39 12.61 -16.57 -2.55
CA GLU A 39 13.52 -15.91 -3.50
C GLU A 39 12.77 -14.86 -4.33
N THR A 40 12.78 -13.61 -3.88
CA THR A 40 12.24 -12.48 -4.63
C THR A 40 13.28 -11.96 -5.63
N ASN A 41 12.91 -11.82 -6.90
CA ASN A 41 13.74 -11.10 -7.86
C ASN A 41 13.63 -9.59 -7.60
N ARG A 42 14.52 -9.07 -6.76
CA ARG A 42 14.54 -7.66 -6.34
C ARG A 42 14.54 -6.68 -7.51
N THR A 43 15.34 -6.93 -8.55
CA THR A 43 15.44 -6.04 -9.72
C THR A 43 14.12 -5.95 -10.46
N ASP A 44 13.44 -7.07 -10.67
CA ASP A 44 12.15 -7.10 -11.32
C ASP A 44 11.05 -6.45 -10.44
N ALA A 45 11.09 -6.68 -9.13
CA ALA A 45 10.15 -6.08 -8.20
C ALA A 45 10.29 -4.54 -8.14
N ILE A 46 11.51 -4.02 -8.15
CA ILE A 46 11.76 -2.56 -8.23
C ILE A 46 11.26 -1.98 -9.55
N ARG A 47 11.50 -2.66 -10.67
CA ARG A 47 10.98 -2.23 -11.98
C ARG A 47 9.45 -2.19 -11.97
N GLN A 48 8.80 -3.21 -11.40
CA GLN A 48 7.35 -3.23 -11.25
C GLN A 48 6.83 -2.10 -10.35
N PHE A 49 7.54 -1.79 -9.25
CA PHE A 49 7.23 -0.63 -8.41
C PHE A 49 7.20 0.66 -9.23
N PHE A 50 8.26 0.93 -9.98
CA PHE A 50 8.34 2.15 -10.80
C PHE A 50 7.28 2.19 -11.89
N GLU A 51 6.99 1.07 -12.54
CA GLU A 51 5.92 1.02 -13.55
C GLU A 51 4.53 1.26 -12.92
N ALA A 52 4.25 0.64 -11.79
CA ALA A 52 2.97 0.82 -11.09
C ALA A 52 2.79 2.22 -10.52
N LYS A 53 3.86 2.87 -10.10
CA LYS A 53 3.86 4.18 -9.44
C LYS A 53 4.36 5.32 -10.35
N LYS A 54 4.58 5.09 -11.65
CA LYS A 54 5.12 6.08 -12.62
C LYS A 54 4.38 7.41 -12.68
N HIS A 55 3.13 7.43 -12.24
CA HIS A 55 2.31 8.64 -12.20
C HIS A 55 2.57 9.54 -10.98
N ILE A 56 3.35 9.05 -10.00
CA ILE A 56 3.67 9.79 -8.78
C ILE A 56 5.15 9.81 -8.44
N VAL A 57 5.97 8.92 -9.01
CA VAL A 57 7.41 8.85 -8.73
C VAL A 57 8.25 9.06 -9.99
N VAL A 58 9.45 9.60 -9.78
CA VAL A 58 10.49 9.74 -10.81
C VAL A 58 11.69 8.92 -10.35
N PRO A 59 12.04 7.82 -11.07
CA PRO A 59 13.21 7.02 -10.76
C PRO A 59 14.51 7.82 -10.90
N GLY A 60 15.48 7.55 -10.02
CA GLY A 60 16.84 8.04 -10.16
C GLY A 60 17.64 7.25 -11.18
N GLU A 61 18.81 7.78 -11.57
CA GLU A 61 19.70 7.15 -12.56
C GLU A 61 20.28 5.80 -12.08
N ASP A 62 20.35 5.60 -10.76
CA ASP A 62 20.82 4.36 -10.14
C ASP A 62 19.81 3.19 -10.26
N GLY A 63 18.58 3.46 -10.67
CA GLY A 63 17.51 2.47 -10.79
C GLY A 63 16.95 1.97 -9.45
N GLU A 64 17.36 2.54 -8.32
CA GLU A 64 16.96 2.13 -6.97
C GLU A 64 16.45 3.30 -6.13
N SER A 65 16.82 4.53 -6.48
CA SER A 65 16.33 5.75 -5.85
C SER A 65 15.16 6.35 -6.63
N PHE A 66 14.41 7.20 -5.94
CA PHE A 66 13.31 7.95 -6.55
C PHE A 66 12.97 9.22 -5.78
N THR A 67 12.28 10.11 -6.47
CA THR A 67 11.65 11.30 -5.89
C THR A 67 10.16 11.30 -6.23
N PHE A 68 9.37 12.02 -5.46
CA PHE A 68 7.95 12.22 -5.77
C PHE A 68 7.73 13.47 -6.62
N ILE A 69 6.77 13.39 -7.54
CA ILE A 69 6.28 14.57 -8.26
C ILE A 69 5.55 15.53 -7.32
N ALA A 70 5.38 16.78 -7.74
CA ALA A 70 4.52 17.72 -7.03
C ALA A 70 3.07 17.16 -6.95
N HIS A 71 2.43 17.34 -5.78
CA HIS A 71 1.06 16.84 -5.54
C HIS A 71 0.86 15.32 -5.71
N ALA A 72 1.91 14.51 -5.46
CA ALA A 72 1.87 13.06 -5.60
C ALA A 72 0.72 12.40 -4.80
N LYS A 73 0.46 12.84 -3.57
CA LYS A 73 -0.66 12.33 -2.75
C LYS A 73 -2.00 12.55 -3.43
N GLN A 74 -2.28 13.76 -3.87
CA GLN A 74 -3.53 14.10 -4.54
C GLN A 74 -3.68 13.32 -5.85
N THR A 75 -2.60 13.16 -6.61
CA THR A 75 -2.59 12.39 -7.86
C THR A 75 -2.89 10.92 -7.60
N TYR A 76 -2.24 10.33 -6.60
CA TYR A 76 -2.39 8.91 -6.25
C TYR A 76 -3.81 8.60 -5.76
N PHE A 77 -4.33 9.42 -4.83
CA PHE A 77 -5.61 9.15 -4.17
C PHE A 77 -6.84 9.66 -4.92
N ARG A 78 -6.68 10.42 -6.00
CA ARG A 78 -7.83 11.07 -6.69
C ARG A 78 -8.97 10.11 -7.04
N ARG A 79 -8.65 8.97 -7.66
CA ARG A 79 -9.66 7.97 -8.04
C ARG A 79 -10.33 7.35 -6.81
N ARG A 80 -9.53 6.98 -5.83
CA ARG A 80 -10.03 6.36 -4.59
C ARG A 80 -10.86 7.31 -3.76
N HIS A 81 -10.49 8.60 -3.73
CA HIS A 81 -11.31 9.64 -3.09
C HIS A 81 -12.70 9.73 -3.73
N SER A 82 -12.79 9.73 -5.06
CA SER A 82 -14.08 9.76 -5.75
C SER A 82 -14.92 8.52 -5.43
N GLU A 83 -14.32 7.33 -5.41
CA GLU A 83 -14.97 6.08 -5.04
C GLU A 83 -15.43 6.11 -3.58
N PHE A 84 -14.58 6.58 -2.66
CA PHE A 84 -14.91 6.72 -1.24
C PHE A 84 -16.13 7.64 -1.03
N VAL A 85 -16.16 8.81 -1.68
CA VAL A 85 -17.27 9.76 -1.56
C VAL A 85 -18.57 9.16 -2.12
N MET A 86 -18.52 8.45 -3.24
CA MET A 86 -19.70 7.77 -3.82
C MET A 86 -20.25 6.72 -2.85
N LYS A 87 -19.40 5.85 -2.30
CA LYS A 87 -19.82 4.81 -1.34
C LYS A 87 -20.33 5.38 -0.03
N ALA A 88 -19.74 6.48 0.45
CA ALA A 88 -20.23 7.19 1.63
C ALA A 88 -21.62 7.78 1.41
N ALA A 89 -21.88 8.34 0.22
CA ALA A 89 -23.21 8.86 -0.14
C ALA A 89 -24.27 7.74 -0.20
N GLU A 90 -23.94 6.59 -0.77
CA GLU A 90 -24.82 5.41 -0.78
C GLU A 90 -25.20 4.96 0.64
N LEU A 91 -24.25 4.92 1.57
CA LEU A 91 -24.51 4.59 2.97
C LEU A 91 -25.32 5.67 3.70
N ALA A 92 -25.14 6.94 3.37
CA ALA A 92 -25.91 8.04 3.96
C ALA A 92 -27.39 7.97 3.58
N ASP A 93 -27.72 7.38 2.43
CA ASP A 93 -29.09 7.23 1.93
C ASP A 93 -29.78 5.94 2.42
N VAL A 94 -29.13 5.12 3.25
CA VAL A 94 -29.72 3.90 3.78
C VAL A 94 -30.98 4.21 4.60
N SER A 95 -32.11 3.59 4.20
CA SER A 95 -33.39 3.75 4.89
C SER A 95 -33.40 3.08 6.27
N ILE A 96 -34.33 3.49 7.13
CA ILE A 96 -34.53 2.84 8.43
C ILE A 96 -34.93 1.36 8.24
N ASP A 97 -35.72 1.02 7.22
CA ASP A 97 -36.13 -0.34 6.93
C ASP A 97 -34.96 -1.23 6.53
N ALA A 98 -34.00 -0.70 5.75
CA ALA A 98 -32.77 -1.38 5.43
C ALA A 98 -31.86 -1.53 6.65
N PHE A 99 -31.76 -0.49 7.48
CA PHE A 99 -30.94 -0.50 8.70
C PHE A 99 -31.41 -1.54 9.71
N VAL A 100 -32.72 -1.73 9.87
CA VAL A 100 -33.30 -2.72 10.79
C VAL A 100 -33.54 -4.11 10.15
N GLY A 101 -33.18 -4.27 8.88
CA GLY A 101 -33.25 -5.57 8.18
C GLY A 101 -34.61 -5.93 7.60
N ILE A 102 -35.57 -5.03 7.53
CA ILE A 102 -36.87 -5.26 6.87
C ILE A 102 -36.68 -5.30 5.36
N THR A 103 -35.91 -4.41 4.82
CA THR A 103 -35.51 -4.40 3.40
C THR A 103 -34.11 -4.97 3.27
N PRO A 104 -33.88 -5.97 2.41
CA PRO A 104 -32.54 -6.52 2.24
C PRO A 104 -31.59 -5.49 1.61
N TYR A 105 -30.61 -5.07 2.40
CA TYR A 105 -29.48 -4.25 1.94
C TYR A 105 -28.21 -4.69 2.67
N PRO A 106 -27.11 -4.99 1.95
CA PRO A 106 -25.92 -5.55 2.55
C PRO A 106 -25.05 -4.44 3.20
N ILE A 107 -25.53 -3.81 4.28
CA ILE A 107 -24.83 -2.70 4.98
C ILE A 107 -23.41 -3.09 5.35
N GLY A 108 -23.21 -4.31 5.88
CA GLY A 108 -21.87 -4.78 6.25
C GLY A 108 -20.91 -4.82 5.06
N THR A 109 -21.38 -5.28 3.90
CA THR A 109 -20.59 -5.27 2.65
C THR A 109 -20.30 -3.84 2.21
N ALA A 110 -21.29 -2.96 2.24
CA ALA A 110 -21.11 -1.56 1.84
C ALA A 110 -20.12 -0.81 2.77
N MET A 111 -20.14 -1.08 4.07
CA MET A 111 -19.16 -0.55 5.02
C MET A 111 -17.75 -1.10 4.75
N TYR A 112 -17.64 -2.39 4.45
CA TYR A 112 -16.36 -3.01 4.08
C TYR A 112 -15.78 -2.38 2.81
N GLU A 113 -16.60 -2.19 1.78
CA GLU A 113 -16.18 -1.55 0.52
C GLU A 113 -15.81 -0.08 0.71
N LEU A 114 -16.52 0.67 1.57
CA LEU A 114 -16.15 2.03 1.94
C LEU A 114 -14.77 2.06 2.60
N ASN A 115 -14.53 1.15 3.55
CA ASN A 115 -13.23 1.05 4.21
C ASN A 115 -12.11 0.71 3.21
N ARG A 116 -12.35 -0.20 2.27
CA ARG A 116 -11.38 -0.53 1.21
C ARG A 116 -11.07 0.66 0.31
N ALA A 117 -12.06 1.49 -0.01
CA ALA A 117 -11.83 2.71 -0.79
C ALA A 117 -10.90 3.69 -0.05
N TYR A 118 -10.88 3.68 1.28
CA TYR A 118 -9.95 4.48 2.08
C TYR A 118 -8.58 3.80 2.23
N CYS A 119 -8.54 2.54 2.64
CA CYS A 119 -7.32 1.78 2.87
C CYS A 119 -7.54 0.29 2.58
N ASP A 120 -6.83 -0.24 1.59
CA ASP A 120 -6.87 -1.68 1.31
C ASP A 120 -5.70 -2.37 2.03
N LYS A 121 -6.02 -3.38 2.85
CA LYS A 121 -5.01 -4.18 3.53
C LYS A 121 -4.29 -5.17 2.58
N PHE A 122 -4.91 -5.48 1.44
CA PHE A 122 -4.35 -6.34 0.39
C PHE A 122 -3.68 -5.47 -0.66
N ALA A 123 -2.47 -5.02 -0.36
CA ALA A 123 -1.72 -4.07 -1.16
C ALA A 123 -0.22 -4.21 -0.88
N ASP A 124 0.59 -3.49 -1.62
CA ASP A 124 2.01 -3.35 -1.27
C ASP A 124 2.18 -2.73 0.12
N TYR A 125 3.23 -3.16 0.81
CA TYR A 125 3.64 -2.63 2.10
C TYR A 125 4.99 -1.93 2.01
N VAL A 126 5.23 -1.04 2.93
CA VAL A 126 6.52 -0.37 3.13
C VAL A 126 7.07 -0.72 4.50
N MET A 127 8.32 -1.16 4.52
CA MET A 127 9.14 -1.23 5.72
C MET A 127 10.03 0.01 5.76
N CYS A 128 9.74 0.91 6.68
CA CYS A 128 10.49 2.16 6.87
C CYS A 128 10.77 2.35 8.36
N ASP A 129 12.03 2.58 8.72
CA ASP A 129 12.48 2.80 10.11
C ASP A 129 11.99 1.70 11.10
N GLY A 130 11.89 0.45 10.62
CA GLY A 130 11.44 -0.69 11.41
C GLY A 130 9.93 -0.84 11.54
N GLU A 131 9.16 0.04 10.93
CA GLU A 131 7.69 -0.03 10.88
C GLU A 131 7.21 -0.60 9.54
N LEU A 132 6.29 -1.57 9.61
CA LEU A 132 5.65 -2.19 8.46
C LEU A 132 4.24 -1.62 8.29
N THR A 133 4.02 -0.85 7.22
CA THR A 133 2.77 -0.13 6.96
C THR A 133 2.27 -0.37 5.54
N PRO A 134 0.95 -0.44 5.27
CA PRO A 134 0.44 -0.41 3.91
C PRO A 134 0.99 0.80 3.15
N PHE A 135 1.32 0.63 1.87
CA PHE A 135 1.88 1.70 1.04
C PHE A 135 1.02 2.97 1.08
N ASP A 136 -0.29 2.82 1.07
CA ASP A 136 -1.22 3.95 1.13
C ASP A 136 -1.10 4.76 2.43
N GLN A 137 -0.97 4.08 3.56
CA GLN A 137 -0.83 4.74 4.86
C GLN A 137 0.52 5.42 4.97
N TRP A 138 1.59 4.73 4.57
CA TRP A 138 2.92 5.32 4.51
C TRP A 138 2.94 6.57 3.64
N LEU A 139 2.32 6.52 2.44
CA LEU A 139 2.24 7.66 1.52
C LEU A 139 1.49 8.85 2.13
N ARG A 140 0.45 8.61 2.96
CA ARG A 140 -0.28 9.68 3.66
C ARG A 140 0.58 10.38 4.71
N ASP A 141 1.35 9.60 5.45
CA ASP A 141 2.09 10.08 6.62
C ASP A 141 3.44 10.70 6.22
N GLU A 142 4.03 10.24 5.13
CA GLU A 142 5.34 10.68 4.67
C GLU A 142 5.31 12.09 4.07
N PRO A 143 6.30 12.97 4.37
CA PRO A 143 6.36 14.34 3.81
C PRO A 143 6.66 14.40 2.31
N LEU A 144 7.11 13.31 1.68
CA LEU A 144 7.44 13.18 0.24
C LEU A 144 8.47 14.21 -0.28
N LYS A 145 9.42 14.59 0.55
CA LYS A 145 10.49 15.54 0.20
C LYS A 145 11.82 14.84 0.01
N GLY A 146 12.55 15.25 -1.03
CA GLY A 146 13.89 14.73 -1.32
C GLY A 146 13.87 13.32 -1.90
N THR A 147 14.99 12.63 -1.79
CA THR A 147 15.22 11.32 -2.41
C THR A 147 14.93 10.20 -1.42
N TYR A 148 14.33 9.13 -1.95
CA TYR A 148 14.07 7.87 -1.29
C TYR A 148 14.85 6.77 -1.99
N TYR A 149 15.19 5.71 -1.25
CA TYR A 149 15.97 4.56 -1.75
C TYR A 149 15.22 3.27 -1.43
N ILE A 150 15.13 2.38 -2.41
CA ILE A 150 14.58 1.04 -2.21
C ILE A 150 15.72 0.11 -1.79
N GLY A 151 15.61 -0.45 -0.60
CA GLY A 151 16.52 -1.46 -0.07
C GLY A 151 16.11 -2.88 -0.50
N GLY A 152 15.87 -3.75 0.47
CA GLY A 152 15.36 -5.09 0.24
C GLY A 152 13.91 -5.08 -0.25
N VAL A 153 13.51 -6.15 -0.93
CA VAL A 153 12.13 -6.38 -1.35
C VAL A 153 11.79 -7.84 -1.04
N LEU A 154 10.62 -8.05 -0.46
CA LEU A 154 10.05 -9.38 -0.23
C LEU A 154 8.69 -9.47 -0.91
N GLU A 155 8.41 -10.60 -1.56
CA GLU A 155 7.10 -10.90 -2.10
C GLU A 155 6.29 -11.73 -1.11
N TYR A 156 4.98 -11.49 -1.06
CA TYR A 156 4.08 -12.27 -0.24
C TYR A 156 2.81 -12.65 -0.98
N HIS A 157 2.22 -13.78 -0.57
CA HIS A 157 0.94 -14.27 -1.06
C HIS A 157 -0.13 -14.10 0.02
N TYR A 158 -1.32 -13.74 -0.48
CA TYR A 158 -2.57 -13.76 0.25
C TYR A 158 -3.57 -14.65 -0.47
#